data_b5636147a297d1eeb5ec54c79f4d90cb
#
_entry.id   b5636147a297d1eeb5ec54c79f4d90cb
#
_cell.length_a   1.000
_cell.length_b   1.000
_cell.length_c   1.000
_cell.angle_alpha   90.00
_cell.angle_beta   90.00
_cell.angle_gamma   90.00
#
_symmetry.space_group_name_H-M   'P 1'
#
loop_
_entity.id
_entity.type
_entity.pdbx_description
1 polymer ?
#
loop_
_entity_poly.entity_id
_entity_poly.type
_entity_poly.pdbx_seq_one_letter_code
_entity_poly.pdbx_strand_id
1 'polypeptide(L)'
;MYKKSEIEIEVLPANEGDCILITIEKEDIYILIDGGTAETYRNYLKTRLIQLRNEGKEIDLLIVTHIDNDHIGGIIELLKENGSDMDSKIIRIKNIWHNSYRHLQFDKNQTLGKSEKNILNKIIANGEVSLNYNVGKSSPISAIQGTTLAGLIFEGYYHWNEQSEGQAIINNGINYQFGKECFISVLKPNISDLEKLGKKWKIDLKKSKYSFVFSEDKLFDDAFEYYCRCMLTDGNGNNEKICYSNHNTEEMTIEEISREPMSEDNSITNRSSISVIIRYRNKKLLFLADNIADDVLEYLSQEDRGYSLVKLPHHGSANNISDDFVERIESDTYLVSTNSEKYNHPDIETLAKIACKRTEYVKRIYFNYKIDKVADFEKKIYGMNDIEFVYLGEGQKIYL
;
A
#
# COMPACT_ATOMS: atom_id res chain seq x y z
N MET A 1 -27.23 15.76 20.71
CA MET A 1 -26.62 14.40 20.68
C MET A 1 -25.71 14.39 19.48
N TYR A 2 -24.41 14.45 19.65
CA TYR A 2 -23.47 14.24 18.54
C TYR A 2 -23.68 12.81 18.05
N LYS A 3 -24.00 12.67 16.76
CA LYS A 3 -24.08 11.35 16.12
C LYS A 3 -22.69 10.75 16.19
N LYS A 4 -22.50 9.68 16.98
CA LYS A 4 -21.20 9.00 17.07
C LYS A 4 -20.85 8.53 15.65
N SER A 5 -19.64 8.83 15.18
CA SER A 5 -19.20 8.40 13.86
C SER A 5 -19.29 6.86 13.78
N GLU A 6 -19.50 6.34 12.60
CA GLU A 6 -19.62 4.89 12.41
C GLU A 6 -18.27 4.27 12.03
N ILE A 7 -17.42 5.06 11.36
CA ILE A 7 -16.08 4.67 10.92
C ILE A 7 -15.10 5.75 11.36
N GLU A 8 -13.99 5.31 11.95
CA GLU A 8 -12.84 6.15 12.27
C GLU A 8 -11.66 5.69 11.41
N ILE A 9 -10.93 6.65 10.84
CA ILE A 9 -9.74 6.39 10.05
C ILE A 9 -8.59 7.17 10.67
N GLU A 10 -7.61 6.45 11.17
CA GLU A 10 -6.39 6.98 11.74
C GLU A 10 -5.25 6.76 10.76
N VAL A 11 -4.64 7.86 10.30
CA VAL A 11 -3.53 7.83 9.36
C VAL A 11 -2.26 8.13 10.13
N LEU A 12 -1.44 7.12 10.33
CA LEU A 12 -0.20 7.28 11.10
C LEU A 12 0.88 7.97 10.25
N PRO A 13 1.84 8.65 10.91
CA PRO A 13 3.01 9.20 10.22
C PRO A 13 3.85 8.04 9.62
N ALA A 14 3.78 7.89 8.30
CA ALA A 14 4.36 6.77 7.56
C ALA A 14 5.55 7.15 6.68
N ASN A 15 6.12 8.34 6.87
CA ASN A 15 7.10 8.94 5.98
C ASN A 15 6.55 9.07 4.56
N GLU A 16 7.19 8.42 3.57
CA GLU A 16 6.72 8.40 2.19
C GLU A 16 5.56 7.43 1.92
N GLY A 17 5.25 6.52 2.86
CA GLY A 17 4.37 5.38 2.64
C GLY A 17 2.97 5.47 3.27
N ASP A 18 2.35 4.32 3.44
CA ASP A 18 1.02 4.17 4.02
C ASP A 18 1.03 3.38 5.33
N CYS A 19 0.29 3.87 6.33
CA CYS A 19 -0.05 3.15 7.55
C CYS A 19 -1.39 3.64 8.05
N ILE A 20 -2.47 2.92 7.73
CA ILE A 20 -3.84 3.37 7.92
C ILE A 20 -4.61 2.37 8.76
N LEU A 21 -5.09 2.81 9.92
CA LEU A 21 -5.93 2.02 10.80
C LEU A 21 -7.39 2.47 10.66
N ILE A 22 -8.26 1.55 10.27
CA ILE A 22 -9.69 1.77 10.10
C ILE A 22 -10.41 1.04 11.23
N THR A 23 -11.26 1.75 11.96
CA THR A 23 -12.09 1.20 13.01
C THR A 23 -13.57 1.33 12.65
N ILE A 24 -14.31 0.21 12.67
CA ILE A 24 -15.77 0.20 12.56
C ILE A 24 -16.33 0.02 13.96
N GLU A 25 -16.61 1.13 14.60
CA GLU A 25 -16.92 1.25 16.02
C GLU A 25 -18.04 0.31 16.51
N LYS A 26 -19.14 0.19 15.76
CA LYS A 26 -20.32 -0.56 16.19
C LYS A 26 -20.15 -2.07 16.11
N GLU A 27 -19.25 -2.54 15.27
CA GLU A 27 -18.96 -3.95 15.09
C GLU A 27 -17.63 -4.39 15.69
N ASP A 28 -16.90 -3.43 16.27
CA ASP A 28 -15.60 -3.66 16.90
C ASP A 28 -14.58 -4.30 15.92
N ILE A 29 -14.56 -3.80 14.66
CA ILE A 29 -13.71 -4.31 13.60
C ILE A 29 -12.54 -3.35 13.40
N TYR A 30 -11.33 -3.91 13.34
CA TYR A 30 -10.07 -3.17 13.13
C TYR A 30 -9.37 -3.70 11.89
N ILE A 31 -9.17 -2.81 10.90
CA ILE A 31 -8.47 -3.12 9.65
C ILE A 31 -7.22 -2.25 9.60
N LEU A 32 -6.06 -2.87 9.45
CA LEU A 32 -4.79 -2.18 9.23
C LEU A 32 -4.38 -2.33 7.77
N ILE A 33 -4.16 -1.22 7.08
CA ILE A 33 -3.64 -1.19 5.71
C ILE A 33 -2.21 -0.67 5.77
N ASP A 34 -1.26 -1.52 5.40
CA ASP A 34 0.18 -1.30 5.40
C ASP A 34 0.76 -0.86 6.76
N GLY A 35 2.05 -0.73 6.85
CA GLY A 35 2.75 -0.42 8.09
C GLY A 35 3.76 0.72 7.99
N GLY A 36 3.83 1.37 6.82
CA GLY A 36 4.85 2.36 6.57
C GLY A 36 6.26 1.77 6.59
N THR A 37 7.22 2.61 6.91
CA THR A 37 8.62 2.22 7.09
C THR A 37 8.85 1.54 8.46
N ALA A 38 10.03 0.94 8.64
CA ALA A 38 10.44 0.42 9.95
C ALA A 38 10.45 1.51 11.05
N GLU A 39 10.69 2.76 10.67
CA GLU A 39 10.62 3.90 11.59
C GLU A 39 9.19 4.21 12.01
N THR A 40 8.22 4.13 11.10
CA THR A 40 6.78 4.24 11.38
C THR A 40 6.35 3.27 12.46
N TYR A 41 6.79 2.01 12.36
CA TYR A 41 6.49 1.02 13.38
C TYR A 41 7.07 1.40 14.74
N ARG A 42 8.36 1.73 14.80
CA ARG A 42 9.05 2.02 16.07
C ARG A 42 8.49 3.26 16.77
N ASN A 43 8.17 4.30 16.02
CA ASN A 43 7.79 5.59 16.59
C ASN A 43 6.29 5.71 16.86
N TYR A 44 5.43 5.05 16.06
CA TYR A 44 3.99 5.27 16.09
C TYR A 44 3.17 3.98 16.20
N LEU A 45 3.28 3.08 15.20
CA LEU A 45 2.38 1.94 15.06
C LEU A 45 2.46 0.98 16.25
N LYS A 46 3.65 0.67 16.76
CA LYS A 46 3.85 -0.22 17.91
C LYS A 46 3.07 0.27 19.14
N THR A 47 3.23 1.53 19.48
CA THR A 47 2.53 2.12 20.64
C THR A 47 1.03 2.04 20.47
N ARG A 48 0.54 2.36 19.26
CA ARG A 48 -0.89 2.31 18.94
C ARG A 48 -1.48 0.90 19.04
N LEU A 49 -0.78 -0.10 18.51
CA LEU A 49 -1.20 -1.51 18.59
C LEU A 49 -1.20 -2.03 20.03
N ILE A 50 -0.21 -1.65 20.86
CA ILE A 50 -0.20 -1.99 22.29
C ILE A 50 -1.38 -1.35 23.04
N GLN A 51 -1.76 -0.12 22.70
CA GLN A 51 -2.96 0.51 23.26
C GLN A 51 -4.21 -0.29 22.93
N LEU A 52 -4.42 -0.66 21.65
CA LEU A 52 -5.53 -1.51 21.23
C LEU A 52 -5.57 -2.84 21.98
N ARG A 53 -4.42 -3.51 22.10
CA ARG A 53 -4.32 -4.75 22.88
C ARG A 53 -4.75 -4.56 24.34
N ASN A 54 -4.31 -3.47 24.99
CA ASN A 54 -4.67 -3.17 26.38
C ASN A 54 -6.17 -2.89 26.54
N GLU A 55 -6.84 -2.45 25.47
CA GLU A 55 -8.29 -2.30 25.38
C GLU A 55 -9.01 -3.62 25.03
N GLY A 56 -8.26 -4.72 24.90
CA GLY A 56 -8.80 -6.05 24.53
C GLY A 56 -9.16 -6.16 23.05
N LYS A 57 -8.56 -5.32 22.19
CA LYS A 57 -8.82 -5.31 20.75
C LYS A 57 -7.79 -6.15 20.00
N GLU A 58 -8.18 -6.57 18.79
CA GLU A 58 -7.37 -7.37 17.87
C GLU A 58 -7.43 -6.71 16.49
N ILE A 59 -6.51 -7.02 15.59
CA ILE A 59 -6.61 -6.67 14.17
C ILE A 59 -7.38 -7.78 13.45
N ASP A 60 -8.56 -7.47 12.92
CA ASP A 60 -9.39 -8.43 12.20
C ASP A 60 -8.80 -8.74 10.82
N LEU A 61 -8.23 -7.71 10.17
CA LEU A 61 -7.57 -7.85 8.89
C LEU A 61 -6.36 -6.91 8.79
N LEU A 62 -5.21 -7.45 8.48
CA LEU A 62 -4.04 -6.74 8.00
C LEU A 62 -3.98 -6.89 6.47
N ILE A 63 -4.05 -5.79 5.73
CA ILE A 63 -3.81 -5.75 4.29
C ILE A 63 -2.42 -5.20 4.04
N VAL A 64 -1.54 -6.00 3.44
CA VAL A 64 -0.26 -5.54 2.92
C VAL A 64 -0.41 -5.43 1.41
N THR A 65 -0.52 -4.18 0.94
CA THR A 65 -0.95 -3.89 -0.43
C THR A 65 0.05 -4.35 -1.47
N HIS A 66 1.32 -4.10 -1.25
CA HIS A 66 2.44 -4.54 -2.10
C HIS A 66 3.75 -4.53 -1.30
N ILE A 67 4.88 -4.82 -1.95
CA ILE A 67 6.14 -5.16 -1.28
C ILE A 67 7.17 -4.03 -1.23
N ASP A 68 6.78 -2.80 -1.49
CA ASP A 68 7.64 -1.63 -1.37
C ASP A 68 7.93 -1.33 0.10
N ASN A 69 9.15 -0.90 0.40
CA ASN A 69 9.63 -0.80 1.77
C ASN A 69 8.84 0.19 2.65
N ASP A 70 8.28 1.20 2.03
CA ASP A 70 7.44 2.22 2.66
C ASP A 70 6.00 1.74 2.95
N HIS A 71 5.67 0.51 2.55
CA HIS A 71 4.43 -0.20 2.90
C HIS A 71 4.69 -1.37 3.83
N ILE A 72 5.69 -2.24 3.53
CA ILE A 72 5.92 -3.46 4.31
C ILE A 72 6.94 -3.30 5.45
N GLY A 73 7.78 -2.25 5.43
CA GLY A 73 8.88 -2.12 6.39
C GLY A 73 8.42 -2.17 7.84
N GLY A 74 7.35 -1.46 8.16
CA GLY A 74 6.75 -1.47 9.49
C GLY A 74 6.09 -2.79 9.86
N ILE A 75 5.49 -3.49 8.90
CA ILE A 75 4.88 -4.81 9.14
C ILE A 75 5.94 -5.88 9.40
N ILE A 76 7.07 -5.84 8.69
CA ILE A 76 8.21 -6.72 8.97
C ILE A 76 8.68 -6.54 10.41
N GLU A 77 8.86 -5.31 10.88
CA GLU A 77 9.27 -5.06 12.26
C GLU A 77 8.18 -5.49 13.27
N LEU A 78 6.91 -5.24 12.95
CA LEU A 78 5.78 -5.71 13.75
C LEU A 78 5.84 -7.23 13.92
N LEU A 79 5.91 -8.01 12.85
CA LEU A 79 5.85 -9.47 12.92
C LEU A 79 7.09 -10.07 13.59
N LYS A 80 8.28 -9.46 13.43
CA LYS A 80 9.48 -9.85 14.17
C LYS A 80 9.27 -9.77 15.67
N GLU A 81 8.70 -8.68 16.16
CA GLU A 81 8.46 -8.49 17.59
C GLU A 81 7.22 -9.22 18.09
N ASN A 82 6.19 -9.33 17.26
CA ASN A 82 4.93 -9.97 17.62
C ASN A 82 5.08 -11.48 17.85
N GLY A 83 6.00 -12.12 17.14
CA GLY A 83 6.27 -13.55 17.24
C GLY A 83 5.28 -14.38 16.45
N SER A 84 4.59 -15.33 17.10
CA SER A 84 3.60 -16.18 16.43
C SER A 84 2.17 -15.72 16.69
N ASP A 85 1.23 -16.16 15.83
CA ASP A 85 -0.20 -15.91 16.03
C ASP A 85 -0.71 -16.45 17.38
N MET A 86 -0.22 -17.61 17.79
CA MET A 86 -0.61 -18.28 19.04
C MET A 86 -0.09 -17.58 20.30
N ASP A 87 0.99 -16.81 20.21
CA ASP A 87 1.62 -16.09 21.34
C ASP A 87 2.07 -14.70 20.91
N SER A 88 1.10 -13.91 20.43
CA SER A 88 1.35 -12.56 19.92
C SER A 88 1.70 -11.59 21.05
N LYS A 89 2.89 -10.96 20.98
CA LYS A 89 3.40 -10.06 22.02
C LYS A 89 2.89 -8.63 21.88
N ILE A 90 2.61 -8.18 20.69
CA ILE A 90 2.18 -6.80 20.41
C ILE A 90 0.66 -6.75 20.26
N ILE A 91 0.09 -7.51 19.30
CA ILE A 91 -1.35 -7.57 19.06
C ILE A 91 -1.68 -8.84 18.30
N ARG A 92 -2.85 -9.42 18.55
CA ARG A 92 -3.35 -10.52 17.74
C ARG A 92 -3.80 -10.02 16.39
N ILE A 93 -3.44 -10.75 15.31
CA ILE A 93 -3.84 -10.47 13.93
C ILE A 93 -4.60 -11.68 13.40
N LYS A 94 -5.91 -11.54 13.17
CA LYS A 94 -6.77 -12.66 12.78
C LYS A 94 -6.55 -13.11 11.34
N ASN A 95 -6.27 -12.16 10.44
CA ASN A 95 -6.10 -12.46 9.02
C ASN A 95 -5.07 -11.51 8.41
N ILE A 96 -4.24 -12.03 7.51
CA ILE A 96 -3.28 -11.25 6.72
C ILE A 96 -3.57 -11.48 5.23
N TRP A 97 -3.77 -10.40 4.49
CA TRP A 97 -3.80 -10.39 3.04
C TRP A 97 -2.47 -9.88 2.51
N HIS A 98 -1.78 -10.72 1.79
CA HIS A 98 -0.49 -10.40 1.16
C HIS A 98 -0.20 -11.35 0.00
N ASN A 99 0.20 -10.81 -1.15
CA ASN A 99 0.57 -11.58 -2.31
C ASN A 99 2.09 -11.73 -2.40
N SER A 100 2.62 -12.89 -2.01
CA SER A 100 4.00 -13.27 -2.23
C SER A 100 4.16 -14.20 -3.43
N TYR A 101 5.36 -14.60 -3.75
CA TYR A 101 5.67 -15.40 -4.96
C TYR A 101 4.86 -16.69 -5.06
N ARG A 102 4.61 -17.40 -3.95
CA ARG A 102 3.76 -18.60 -3.93
C ARG A 102 2.37 -18.39 -4.53
N HIS A 103 1.84 -17.17 -4.39
CA HIS A 103 0.53 -16.78 -4.90
C HIS A 103 0.55 -16.39 -6.39
N LEU A 104 1.74 -16.27 -7.01
CA LEU A 104 1.91 -16.00 -8.43
C LEU A 104 2.04 -17.28 -9.27
N GLN A 105 2.08 -18.44 -8.61
CA GLN A 105 2.28 -19.73 -9.24
C GLN A 105 0.94 -20.42 -9.50
N PHE A 106 0.40 -20.21 -10.67
CA PHE A 106 -0.85 -20.88 -11.09
C PHE A 106 -0.61 -22.32 -11.57
N ASP A 107 0.65 -22.71 -11.90
CA ASP A 107 1.05 -24.06 -12.29
C ASP A 107 2.16 -24.59 -11.35
N LYS A 108 1.78 -25.49 -10.43
CA LYS A 108 2.70 -26.03 -9.41
C LYS A 108 3.10 -27.46 -9.74
N ASN A 109 4.37 -27.74 -10.06
CA ASN A 109 4.76 -29.16 -10.19
C ASN A 109 6.22 -29.57 -9.94
N GLN A 110 7.14 -28.74 -9.38
CA GLN A 110 8.52 -29.23 -9.23
C GLN A 110 9.23 -28.72 -7.96
N THR A 111 10.09 -29.56 -7.38
CA THR A 111 10.91 -29.25 -6.20
C THR A 111 12.27 -28.66 -6.58
N LEU A 112 12.74 -27.70 -5.78
CA LEU A 112 14.08 -27.09 -5.94
C LEU A 112 15.22 -28.10 -5.80
N GLY A 113 16.14 -28.07 -6.75
CA GLY A 113 17.42 -28.77 -6.64
C GLY A 113 18.34 -28.10 -5.60
N LYS A 114 19.32 -28.86 -5.10
CA LYS A 114 20.27 -28.38 -4.09
C LYS A 114 21.12 -27.20 -4.58
N SER A 115 21.48 -27.16 -5.87
CA SER A 115 22.21 -26.04 -6.49
C SER A 115 21.38 -24.77 -6.56
N GLU A 116 20.10 -24.90 -6.87
CA GLU A 116 19.15 -23.78 -6.96
C GLU A 116 18.89 -23.15 -5.60
N LYS A 117 18.71 -23.98 -4.54
CA LYS A 117 18.63 -23.49 -3.16
C LYS A 117 19.86 -22.67 -2.76
N ASN A 118 21.06 -23.13 -3.14
CA ASN A 118 22.29 -22.40 -2.84
C ASN A 118 22.37 -21.04 -3.56
N ILE A 119 21.79 -20.93 -4.74
CA ILE A 119 21.78 -19.69 -5.52
C ILE A 119 20.81 -18.68 -4.91
N LEU A 120 19.59 -19.11 -4.60
CA LEU A 120 18.59 -18.27 -3.95
C LEU A 120 19.07 -17.77 -2.58
N ASN A 121 19.71 -18.63 -1.80
CA ASN A 121 20.36 -18.23 -0.54
C ASN A 121 21.43 -17.17 -0.75
N LYS A 122 22.20 -17.23 -1.86
CA LYS A 122 23.19 -16.18 -2.17
C LYS A 122 22.54 -14.87 -2.60
N ILE A 123 21.42 -14.91 -3.32
CA ILE A 123 20.66 -13.71 -3.69
C ILE A 123 20.19 -13.00 -2.41
N ILE A 124 19.60 -13.75 -1.50
CA ILE A 124 19.12 -13.22 -0.21
C ILE A 124 20.29 -12.66 0.61
N ALA A 125 21.39 -13.42 0.74
CA ALA A 125 22.57 -13.00 1.50
C ALA A 125 23.26 -11.76 0.95
N ASN A 126 23.34 -11.62 -0.38
CA ASN A 126 23.92 -10.42 -1.01
C ASN A 126 23.08 -9.18 -0.75
N GLY A 127 21.82 -9.35 -0.49
CA GLY A 127 20.89 -8.28 -0.27
C GLY A 127 20.94 -7.67 1.11
N GLU A 128 21.14 -8.45 2.11
CA GLU A 128 21.36 -7.89 3.46
C GLU A 128 22.59 -6.98 3.54
N VAL A 129 23.61 -7.26 2.74
CA VAL A 129 24.81 -6.44 2.66
C VAL A 129 24.51 -5.06 2.08
N SER A 130 23.55 -4.95 1.16
CA SER A 130 23.16 -3.67 0.54
C SER A 130 22.25 -2.81 1.43
N LEU A 131 21.46 -3.42 2.30
CA LEU A 131 20.56 -2.71 3.23
C LEU A 131 21.25 -2.24 4.52
N ASN A 132 22.41 -2.84 4.88
CA ASN A 132 23.15 -2.56 6.11
C ASN A 132 24.46 -1.82 5.83
N TYR A 133 24.41 -0.60 5.33
CA TYR A 133 25.61 0.23 5.16
C TYR A 133 26.33 0.60 6.48
N ASN A 134 25.87 0.11 7.64
CA ASN A 134 26.44 0.46 8.94
C ASN A 134 26.57 -0.68 9.99
N VAL A 135 26.46 -1.95 9.63
CA VAL A 135 26.71 -3.02 10.64
C VAL A 135 27.60 -4.12 10.05
N GLY A 136 28.84 -4.14 10.52
CA GLY A 136 29.80 -5.15 10.16
C GLY A 136 29.45 -6.53 10.71
N LYS A 137 29.75 -7.54 9.89
CA LYS A 137 29.82 -8.99 10.09
C LYS A 137 28.57 -9.81 9.76
N SER A 138 28.83 -10.74 8.83
CA SER A 138 27.99 -11.79 8.30
C SER A 138 27.13 -12.51 9.34
N SER A 139 25.82 -12.38 9.23
CA SER A 139 24.87 -13.24 9.93
C SER A 139 24.75 -14.59 9.22
N PRO A 140 24.53 -15.71 9.93
CA PRO A 140 24.32 -17.02 9.33
C PRO A 140 23.09 -17.02 8.40
N ILE A 141 23.16 -17.76 7.30
CA ILE A 141 22.13 -17.86 6.25
C ILE A 141 20.73 -18.17 6.82
N SER A 142 20.64 -18.92 7.92
CA SER A 142 19.37 -19.25 8.61
C SER A 142 18.68 -18.06 9.29
N ALA A 143 19.43 -17.03 9.68
CA ALA A 143 18.87 -15.81 10.29
C ALA A 143 18.27 -14.85 9.24
N ILE A 144 18.65 -15.01 7.98
CA ILE A 144 18.22 -14.17 6.85
C ILE A 144 16.81 -14.55 6.40
N GLN A 145 16.46 -15.82 6.43
CA GLN A 145 15.17 -16.34 5.97
C GLN A 145 13.97 -15.83 6.78
N GLY A 146 14.16 -15.52 8.05
CA GLY A 146 13.12 -14.97 8.93
C GLY A 146 12.99 -13.45 8.90
N THR A 147 13.59 -12.75 7.91
CA THR A 147 13.54 -11.29 7.83
C THR A 147 12.63 -10.76 6.74
N THR A 148 12.12 -11.59 5.86
CA THR A 148 11.11 -11.23 4.86
C THR A 148 9.71 -11.35 5.43
N LEU A 149 8.77 -10.61 4.87
CA LEU A 149 7.37 -10.65 5.30
C LEU A 149 6.76 -12.05 5.13
N ALA A 150 6.97 -12.67 3.96
CA ALA A 150 6.48 -14.03 3.69
C ALA A 150 7.04 -15.06 4.67
N GLY A 151 8.35 -14.99 4.97
CA GLY A 151 8.99 -15.85 5.96
C GLY A 151 8.39 -15.68 7.36
N LEU A 152 8.20 -14.43 7.79
CA LEU A 152 7.63 -14.12 9.11
C LEU A 152 6.17 -14.56 9.24
N ILE A 153 5.34 -14.36 8.20
CA ILE A 153 3.95 -14.84 8.18
C ILE A 153 3.91 -16.36 8.30
N PHE A 154 4.74 -17.05 7.52
CA PHE A 154 4.78 -18.51 7.48
C PHE A 154 5.31 -19.10 8.80
N GLU A 155 6.44 -18.61 9.32
CA GLU A 155 7.05 -19.09 10.55
C GLU A 155 6.24 -18.73 11.81
N GLY A 156 5.50 -17.61 11.75
CA GLY A 156 4.58 -17.18 12.80
C GLY A 156 3.23 -17.90 12.78
N TYR A 157 2.98 -18.79 11.82
CA TYR A 157 1.70 -19.50 11.66
C TYR A 157 0.49 -18.57 11.57
N TYR A 158 0.66 -17.39 10.97
CA TYR A 158 -0.45 -16.45 10.76
C TYR A 158 -1.42 -16.96 9.69
N HIS A 159 -2.68 -16.61 9.86
CA HIS A 159 -3.73 -16.88 8.88
C HIS A 159 -3.52 -16.04 7.61
N TRP A 160 -2.93 -16.64 6.60
CA TRP A 160 -2.48 -15.96 5.38
C TRP A 160 -3.39 -16.25 4.20
N ASN A 161 -4.05 -15.23 3.69
CA ASN A 161 -5.01 -15.31 2.57
C ASN A 161 -6.10 -16.38 2.74
N GLU A 162 -6.49 -16.71 3.97
CA GLU A 162 -7.42 -17.81 4.23
C GLU A 162 -8.80 -17.60 3.59
N GLN A 163 -9.29 -16.34 3.52
CA GLN A 163 -10.55 -16.03 2.86
C GLN A 163 -10.52 -16.34 1.35
N SER A 164 -9.32 -16.47 0.77
CA SER A 164 -9.06 -16.90 -0.60
C SER A 164 -8.49 -18.33 -0.66
N GLU A 165 -8.76 -19.15 0.37
CA GLU A 165 -8.28 -20.53 0.48
C GLU A 165 -6.76 -20.66 0.34
N GLY A 166 -6.01 -19.68 0.83
CA GLY A 166 -4.57 -19.57 0.70
C GLY A 166 -4.09 -19.25 -0.72
N GLN A 167 -4.97 -18.82 -1.61
CA GLN A 167 -4.64 -18.36 -2.95
C GLN A 167 -4.35 -16.86 -2.95
N ALA A 168 -4.00 -16.34 -4.12
CA ALA A 168 -3.78 -14.91 -4.29
C ALA A 168 -5.02 -14.09 -3.95
N ILE A 169 -4.83 -12.96 -3.30
CA ILE A 169 -5.85 -11.94 -3.15
C ILE A 169 -5.92 -11.16 -4.46
N ILE A 170 -6.97 -11.37 -5.20
CA ILE A 170 -7.21 -10.81 -6.54
C ILE A 170 -8.64 -10.33 -6.70
N ASN A 171 -8.88 -9.54 -7.72
CA ASN A 171 -10.24 -9.26 -8.16
C ASN A 171 -10.88 -10.54 -8.71
N ASN A 172 -11.75 -11.13 -7.93
CA ASN A 172 -12.51 -12.33 -8.26
C ASN A 172 -14.04 -12.12 -8.18
N GLY A 173 -14.47 -10.86 -7.99
CA GLY A 173 -15.87 -10.49 -7.83
C GLY A 173 -16.47 -10.86 -6.46
N ILE A 174 -15.68 -11.41 -5.53
CA ILE A 174 -16.16 -11.79 -4.20
C ILE A 174 -16.18 -10.55 -3.27
N ASN A 175 -17.26 -10.43 -2.51
CA ASN A 175 -17.34 -9.51 -1.38
C ASN A 175 -17.03 -10.30 -0.09
N TYR A 176 -15.86 -10.09 0.46
CA TYR A 176 -15.44 -10.73 1.71
C TYR A 176 -16.13 -10.05 2.90
N GLN A 177 -16.81 -10.83 3.74
CA GLN A 177 -17.55 -10.31 4.87
C GLN A 177 -16.69 -10.31 6.14
N PHE A 178 -16.65 -9.16 6.81
CA PHE A 178 -16.05 -8.95 8.13
C PHE A 178 -17.15 -8.40 9.06
N GLY A 179 -17.56 -9.17 10.06
CA GLY A 179 -18.71 -8.79 10.89
C GLY A 179 -20.07 -8.98 10.20
N LYS A 180 -21.05 -8.13 10.51
CA LYS A 180 -22.43 -8.26 10.00
C LYS A 180 -22.68 -7.40 8.75
N GLU A 181 -22.20 -6.17 8.77
CA GLU A 181 -22.51 -5.14 7.77
C GLU A 181 -21.25 -4.61 7.05
N CYS A 182 -20.05 -5.13 7.39
CA CYS A 182 -18.80 -4.76 6.74
C CYS A 182 -18.44 -5.77 5.65
N PHE A 183 -18.16 -5.25 4.43
CA PHE A 183 -17.77 -6.04 3.27
C PHE A 183 -16.57 -5.39 2.58
N ILE A 184 -15.62 -6.23 2.16
CA ILE A 184 -14.42 -5.78 1.43
C ILE A 184 -14.40 -6.47 0.07
N SER A 185 -14.30 -5.67 -0.99
CA SER A 185 -14.13 -6.14 -2.36
C SER A 185 -12.75 -5.77 -2.87
N VAL A 186 -12.05 -6.73 -3.46
CA VAL A 186 -10.76 -6.49 -4.10
C VAL A 186 -10.99 -6.03 -5.53
N LEU A 187 -10.42 -4.88 -5.90
CA LEU A 187 -10.50 -4.31 -7.26
C LEU A 187 -9.29 -4.70 -8.11
N LYS A 188 -8.12 -4.73 -7.49
CA LYS A 188 -6.82 -5.11 -8.07
C LYS A 188 -6.02 -5.88 -7.01
N PRO A 189 -5.04 -6.70 -7.43
CA PRO A 189 -4.68 -7.04 -8.80
C PRO A 189 -5.66 -8.03 -9.44
N ASN A 190 -5.57 -8.20 -10.75
CA ASN A 190 -6.13 -9.35 -11.45
C ASN A 190 -5.03 -10.42 -11.71
N ILE A 191 -5.42 -11.58 -12.22
CA ILE A 191 -4.48 -12.67 -12.54
C ILE A 191 -3.38 -12.21 -13.51
N SER A 192 -3.72 -11.42 -14.54
CA SER A 192 -2.75 -10.93 -15.53
C SER A 192 -1.68 -10.04 -14.91
N ASP A 193 -2.02 -9.23 -13.92
CA ASP A 193 -1.06 -8.37 -13.23
C ASP A 193 -0.04 -9.21 -12.45
N LEU A 194 -0.52 -10.20 -11.70
CA LEU A 194 0.34 -11.12 -10.96
C LEU A 194 1.19 -12.01 -11.89
N GLU A 195 0.64 -12.43 -13.03
CA GLU A 195 1.42 -13.16 -14.06
C GLU A 195 2.52 -12.29 -14.65
N LYS A 196 2.27 -10.99 -14.93
CA LYS A 196 3.29 -10.06 -15.41
C LYS A 196 4.41 -9.91 -14.38
N LEU A 197 4.05 -9.75 -13.11
CA LEU A 197 5.00 -9.66 -12.01
C LEU A 197 5.84 -10.93 -11.90
N GLY A 198 5.22 -12.11 -11.92
CA GLY A 198 5.90 -13.39 -11.90
C GLY A 198 6.78 -13.63 -13.14
N LYS A 199 6.36 -13.19 -14.33
CA LYS A 199 7.17 -13.30 -15.57
C LYS A 199 8.39 -12.40 -15.50
N LYS A 200 8.25 -11.14 -15.03
CA LYS A 200 9.38 -10.21 -14.84
C LYS A 200 10.42 -10.83 -13.90
N TRP A 201 10.01 -11.31 -12.75
CA TRP A 201 10.85 -12.03 -11.79
C TRP A 201 11.61 -13.20 -12.43
N LYS A 202 10.90 -14.05 -13.16
CA LYS A 202 11.50 -15.21 -13.86
C LYS A 202 12.52 -14.82 -14.92
N ILE A 203 12.25 -13.74 -15.67
CA ILE A 203 13.18 -13.23 -16.70
C ILE A 203 14.46 -12.74 -16.04
N ASP A 204 14.37 -12.01 -14.97
CA ASP A 204 15.53 -11.43 -14.31
C ASP A 204 16.36 -12.50 -13.58
N LEU A 205 15.73 -13.51 -12.99
CA LEU A 205 16.44 -14.69 -12.51
C LEU A 205 17.19 -15.42 -13.63
N LYS A 206 16.57 -15.61 -14.82
CA LYS A 206 17.21 -16.25 -15.95
C LYS A 206 18.38 -15.45 -16.53
N LYS A 207 18.31 -14.11 -16.53
CA LYS A 207 19.44 -13.26 -16.92
C LYS A 207 20.67 -13.48 -16.04
N SER A 208 20.47 -13.90 -14.80
CA SER A 208 21.54 -14.28 -13.86
C SER A 208 22.18 -15.63 -14.19
N LYS A 209 21.92 -16.24 -15.35
CA LYS A 209 22.43 -17.53 -15.85
C LYS A 209 21.98 -18.77 -15.05
N TYR A 210 20.83 -18.72 -14.40
CA TYR A 210 20.31 -19.86 -13.64
C TYR A 210 19.01 -20.39 -14.25
N SER A 211 18.87 -21.72 -14.31
CA SER A 211 17.62 -22.38 -14.66
C SER A 211 16.89 -22.74 -13.38
N PHE A 212 15.78 -22.07 -13.10
CA PHE A 212 14.96 -22.35 -11.94
C PHE A 212 13.76 -23.19 -12.31
N VAL A 213 13.49 -24.14 -11.45
CA VAL A 213 12.29 -24.95 -11.46
C VAL A 213 11.46 -24.50 -10.26
N PHE A 214 10.20 -24.19 -10.47
CA PHE A 214 9.35 -23.55 -9.46
C PHE A 214 8.91 -24.55 -8.39
N SER A 215 8.91 -24.12 -7.11
CA SER A 215 8.40 -24.90 -5.99
C SER A 215 7.64 -24.01 -5.01
N GLU A 216 6.92 -24.65 -4.07
CA GLU A 216 6.27 -23.96 -2.94
C GLU A 216 7.25 -23.62 -1.81
N ASP A 217 8.56 -23.62 -2.07
CA ASP A 217 9.56 -23.38 -1.05
C ASP A 217 9.55 -21.90 -0.63
N LYS A 218 9.47 -21.65 0.68
CA LYS A 218 9.53 -20.30 1.27
C LYS A 218 10.76 -19.49 0.79
N LEU A 219 11.83 -20.19 0.41
CA LEU A 219 13.03 -19.55 -0.12
C LEU A 219 12.76 -18.76 -1.42
N PHE A 220 11.79 -19.17 -2.22
CA PHE A 220 11.38 -18.40 -3.39
C PHE A 220 10.63 -17.14 -3.02
N ASP A 221 9.75 -17.23 -2.01
CA ASP A 221 9.04 -16.06 -1.51
C ASP A 221 10.03 -15.02 -0.97
N ASP A 222 10.99 -15.46 -0.18
CA ASP A 222 12.03 -14.61 0.39
C ASP A 222 12.89 -13.94 -0.68
N ALA A 223 13.36 -14.72 -1.65
CA ALA A 223 14.18 -14.21 -2.76
C ALA A 223 13.38 -13.25 -3.66
N PHE A 224 12.10 -13.51 -3.85
CA PHE A 224 11.20 -12.66 -4.63
C PHE A 224 10.94 -11.32 -3.93
N GLU A 225 10.57 -11.34 -2.66
CA GLU A 225 10.35 -10.10 -1.90
C GLU A 225 11.63 -9.26 -1.83
N TYR A 226 12.76 -9.92 -1.61
CA TYR A 226 14.04 -9.26 -1.64
C TYR A 226 14.31 -8.59 -3.00
N TYR A 227 14.12 -9.32 -4.10
CA TYR A 227 14.29 -8.81 -5.46
C TYR A 227 13.42 -7.56 -5.71
N CYS A 228 12.15 -7.64 -5.38
CA CYS A 228 11.22 -6.53 -5.60
C CYS A 228 11.62 -5.29 -4.77
N ARG A 229 12.06 -5.47 -3.53
CA ARG A 229 12.57 -4.38 -2.68
C ARG A 229 13.84 -3.74 -3.24
N CYS A 230 14.74 -4.52 -3.85
CA CYS A 230 15.96 -4.00 -4.46
C CYS A 230 15.74 -3.24 -5.76
N MET A 231 14.72 -3.60 -6.53
CA MET A 231 14.39 -2.90 -7.78
C MET A 231 14.03 -1.43 -7.55
N LEU A 232 13.61 -1.08 -6.34
CA LEU A 232 13.27 0.28 -5.95
C LEU A 232 14.46 1.08 -5.41
N THR A 233 15.51 0.39 -4.91
CA THR A 233 16.70 1.05 -4.37
C THR A 233 17.78 1.29 -5.42
N ASP A 234 17.81 0.52 -6.50
CA ASP A 234 18.77 0.68 -7.59
C ASP A 234 18.27 1.68 -8.65
N GLY A 235 18.05 2.93 -8.26
CA GLY A 235 17.80 4.06 -9.15
C GLY A 235 18.93 4.34 -10.19
N ASN A 236 19.82 3.36 -10.46
CA ASN A 236 20.87 3.39 -11.45
C ASN A 236 20.71 2.42 -12.63
N GLY A 237 19.58 1.73 -12.74
CA GLY A 237 19.28 0.80 -13.84
C GLY A 237 18.13 1.27 -14.71
N ASN A 238 18.40 2.12 -15.70
CA ASN A 238 17.48 2.67 -16.69
C ASN A 238 16.38 3.56 -16.11
N ASN A 239 16.67 4.87 -16.00
CA ASN A 239 15.76 6.00 -16.11
C ASN A 239 14.25 5.62 -16.19
N GLU A 240 13.65 5.09 -15.14
CA GLU A 240 12.34 5.58 -14.80
C GLU A 240 12.62 7.04 -14.40
N LYS A 241 12.47 7.93 -15.36
CA LYS A 241 12.44 9.36 -15.10
C LYS A 241 11.34 9.50 -14.05
N ILE A 242 11.76 9.71 -12.81
CA ILE A 242 10.94 10.42 -11.85
C ILE A 242 10.74 11.76 -12.56
N CYS A 243 9.60 11.91 -13.20
CA CYS A 243 9.25 13.16 -13.85
C CYS A 243 8.95 14.13 -12.71
N TYR A 244 10.03 14.72 -12.16
CA TYR A 244 9.83 15.98 -11.49
C TYR A 244 9.32 16.93 -12.57
N SER A 245 8.08 17.36 -12.45
CA SER A 245 7.60 18.48 -13.21
C SER A 245 8.41 19.69 -12.73
N ASN A 246 9.53 19.96 -13.42
CA ASN A 246 10.34 21.17 -13.22
C ASN A 246 9.65 22.40 -13.88
N HIS A 247 8.34 22.38 -13.96
CA HIS A 247 7.61 23.55 -14.43
C HIS A 247 7.55 24.58 -13.31
N ASN A 248 7.90 25.79 -13.65
CA ASN A 248 7.73 26.94 -12.75
C ASN A 248 6.23 27.21 -12.61
N THR A 249 5.55 26.46 -11.75
CA THR A 249 4.09 26.55 -11.54
C THR A 249 3.68 27.88 -10.89
N GLU A 250 4.62 28.75 -10.51
CA GLU A 250 4.33 30.02 -9.81
C GLU A 250 3.46 30.96 -10.67
N GLU A 251 3.67 30.97 -11.98
CA GLU A 251 2.95 31.85 -12.93
C GLU A 251 1.72 31.19 -13.58
N MET A 252 1.54 29.86 -13.42
CA MET A 252 0.45 29.10 -14.05
C MET A 252 -0.87 29.23 -13.25
N THR A 253 -1.97 29.24 -13.96
CA THR A 253 -3.31 29.10 -13.35
C THR A 253 -3.56 27.66 -12.90
N ILE A 254 -4.55 27.44 -12.03
CA ILE A 254 -4.91 26.10 -11.54
C ILE A 254 -5.37 25.22 -12.71
N GLU A 255 -6.11 25.77 -13.65
CA GLU A 255 -6.59 25.08 -14.85
C GLU A 255 -5.43 24.70 -15.80
N GLU A 256 -4.39 25.52 -15.92
CA GLU A 256 -3.20 25.18 -16.69
C GLU A 256 -2.43 24.04 -16.00
N ILE A 257 -2.21 24.13 -14.69
CA ILE A 257 -1.54 23.07 -13.91
C ILE A 257 -2.31 21.74 -14.03
N SER A 258 -3.64 21.76 -13.95
CA SER A 258 -4.46 20.53 -14.03
C SER A 258 -4.38 19.81 -15.37
N ARG A 259 -4.00 20.51 -16.45
CA ARG A 259 -3.88 19.98 -17.82
C ARG A 259 -2.47 19.59 -18.23
N GLU A 260 -1.49 19.75 -17.31
CA GLU A 260 -0.11 19.32 -17.61
C GLU A 260 -0.08 17.84 -17.98
N PRO A 261 0.59 17.49 -19.10
CA PRO A 261 0.65 16.12 -19.57
C PRO A 261 1.53 15.29 -18.62
N MET A 262 0.98 14.17 -18.16
CA MET A 262 1.67 13.24 -17.28
C MET A 262 2.02 11.95 -18.01
N SER A 263 3.10 11.31 -17.60
CA SER A 263 3.45 9.96 -18.04
C SER A 263 2.75 8.96 -17.15
N GLU A 264 2.20 7.90 -17.72
CA GLU A 264 1.59 6.83 -16.95
C GLU A 264 2.67 6.03 -16.18
N ASP A 265 2.38 5.68 -14.92
CA ASP A 265 3.24 4.79 -14.13
C ASP A 265 3.27 3.39 -14.76
N ASN A 266 4.46 2.93 -15.14
CA ASN A 266 4.68 1.63 -15.76
C ASN A 266 5.21 0.58 -14.78
N SER A 267 5.26 0.88 -13.47
CA SER A 267 5.70 -0.05 -12.45
C SER A 267 4.78 -1.27 -12.37
N ILE A 268 5.32 -2.44 -12.70
CA ILE A 268 4.59 -3.70 -12.59
C ILE A 268 4.29 -4.02 -11.12
N THR A 269 5.14 -3.60 -10.19
CA THR A 269 4.94 -3.78 -8.76
C THR A 269 3.75 -2.97 -8.27
N ASN A 270 3.69 -1.67 -8.60
CA ASN A 270 2.58 -0.80 -8.22
C ASN A 270 1.25 -1.31 -8.79
N ARG A 271 1.22 -1.68 -10.08
CA ARG A 271 0.02 -2.26 -10.73
C ARG A 271 -0.43 -3.60 -10.15
N SER A 272 0.41 -4.28 -9.37
CA SER A 272 0.06 -5.52 -8.66
C SER A 272 -0.38 -5.30 -7.21
N SER A 273 -0.51 -4.05 -6.77
CA SER A 273 -0.97 -3.71 -5.43
C SER A 273 -2.42 -4.13 -5.18
N ILE A 274 -2.73 -4.51 -3.93
CA ILE A 274 -4.10 -4.83 -3.51
C ILE A 274 -4.87 -3.52 -3.31
N SER A 275 -5.79 -3.21 -4.22
CA SER A 275 -6.73 -2.11 -4.11
C SER A 275 -8.10 -2.64 -3.68
N VAL A 276 -8.75 -1.95 -2.75
CA VAL A 276 -10.00 -2.43 -2.15
C VAL A 276 -11.07 -1.35 -2.05
N ILE A 277 -12.33 -1.80 -2.07
CA ILE A 277 -13.46 -1.03 -1.54
C ILE A 277 -13.88 -1.67 -0.23
N ILE A 278 -13.93 -0.87 0.84
CA ILE A 278 -14.52 -1.24 2.11
C ILE A 278 -15.92 -0.63 2.17
N ARG A 279 -16.93 -1.46 2.34
CA ARG A 279 -18.35 -1.05 2.47
C ARG A 279 -18.83 -1.34 3.86
N TYR A 280 -19.38 -0.33 4.48
CA TYR A 280 -20.07 -0.46 5.75
C TYR A 280 -21.38 0.32 5.70
N ARG A 281 -22.51 -0.37 5.71
CA ARG A 281 -23.85 0.23 5.51
C ARG A 281 -23.90 1.06 4.23
N ASN A 282 -24.15 2.37 4.36
CA ASN A 282 -24.20 3.32 3.25
C ASN A 282 -22.86 4.02 2.97
N LYS A 283 -21.79 3.65 3.69
CA LYS A 283 -20.44 4.21 3.50
C LYS A 283 -19.62 3.33 2.57
N LYS A 284 -18.89 3.95 1.67
CA LYS A 284 -17.94 3.29 0.76
C LYS A 284 -16.61 3.99 0.83
N LEU A 285 -15.56 3.26 1.14
CA LEU A 285 -14.19 3.73 1.23
C LEU A 285 -13.38 3.09 0.11
N LEU A 286 -12.70 3.89 -0.70
CA LEU A 286 -11.86 3.43 -1.81
C LEU A 286 -10.39 3.61 -1.46
N PHE A 287 -9.66 2.50 -1.39
CA PHE A 287 -8.21 2.47 -1.17
C PHE A 287 -7.54 1.90 -2.42
N LEU A 288 -6.75 2.73 -3.10
CA LEU A 288 -6.15 2.40 -4.39
C LEU A 288 -4.73 1.83 -4.27
N ALA A 289 -4.12 1.90 -3.09
CA ALA A 289 -2.70 1.63 -2.89
C ALA A 289 -1.86 2.43 -3.90
N ASP A 290 -0.91 1.81 -4.61
CA ASP A 290 -0.07 2.46 -5.61
C ASP A 290 -0.46 2.12 -7.06
N ASN A 291 -1.67 1.56 -7.25
CA ASN A 291 -2.21 1.27 -8.57
C ASN A 291 -2.43 2.53 -9.41
N ILE A 292 -2.59 2.32 -10.70
CA ILE A 292 -3.12 3.34 -11.60
C ILE A 292 -4.63 3.40 -11.42
N ALA A 293 -5.15 4.60 -11.21
CA ALA A 293 -6.57 4.83 -10.96
C ALA A 293 -7.45 4.32 -12.12
N ASP A 294 -7.01 4.48 -13.37
CA ASP A 294 -7.75 4.04 -14.56
C ASP A 294 -7.88 2.52 -14.63
N ASP A 295 -6.83 1.79 -14.25
CA ASP A 295 -6.90 0.33 -14.16
C ASP A 295 -7.97 -0.14 -13.16
N VAL A 296 -8.24 0.67 -12.14
CA VAL A 296 -9.29 0.37 -11.14
C VAL A 296 -10.68 0.74 -11.68
N LEU A 297 -10.80 1.81 -12.48
CA LEU A 297 -12.06 2.23 -13.06
C LEU A 297 -12.76 1.15 -13.89
N GLU A 298 -11.99 0.25 -14.52
CA GLU A 298 -12.53 -0.86 -15.29
C GLU A 298 -13.41 -1.80 -14.45
N TYR A 299 -13.15 -1.88 -13.15
CA TYR A 299 -13.84 -2.77 -12.20
C TYR A 299 -14.94 -2.07 -11.39
N LEU A 300 -15.07 -0.76 -11.54
CA LEU A 300 -16.16 0.00 -10.92
C LEU A 300 -17.35 0.07 -11.88
N SER A 301 -18.55 -0.24 -11.39
CA SER A 301 -19.75 -0.05 -12.19
C SER A 301 -19.92 1.43 -12.55
N GLN A 302 -20.51 1.73 -13.71
CA GLN A 302 -20.75 3.12 -14.12
C GLN A 302 -21.67 3.88 -13.16
N GLU A 303 -22.49 3.17 -12.40
CA GLU A 303 -23.42 3.73 -11.42
C GLU A 303 -22.77 3.92 -10.03
N ASP A 304 -21.62 3.26 -9.78
CA ASP A 304 -20.93 3.30 -8.50
C ASP A 304 -19.90 4.45 -8.46
N ARG A 305 -20.39 5.68 -8.33
CA ARG A 305 -19.56 6.90 -8.38
C ARG A 305 -19.26 7.51 -7.02
N GLY A 306 -20.17 7.37 -6.05
CA GLY A 306 -20.10 8.06 -4.76
C GLY A 306 -19.32 7.28 -3.70
N TYR A 307 -18.29 7.91 -3.15
CA TYR A 307 -17.46 7.37 -2.06
C TYR A 307 -17.45 8.31 -0.88
N SER A 308 -17.46 7.75 0.33
CA SER A 308 -17.33 8.51 1.57
C SER A 308 -15.89 8.89 1.87
N LEU A 309 -14.92 8.19 1.27
CA LEU A 309 -13.50 8.52 1.28
C LEU A 309 -12.80 7.86 0.10
N VAL A 310 -11.85 8.58 -0.50
CA VAL A 310 -10.92 8.05 -1.51
C VAL A 310 -9.48 8.31 -1.04
N LYS A 311 -8.72 7.25 -0.74
CA LYS A 311 -7.26 7.37 -0.60
C LYS A 311 -6.67 7.44 -2.00
N LEU A 312 -6.01 8.55 -2.31
CA LEU A 312 -5.40 8.77 -3.61
C LEU A 312 -4.28 7.76 -3.88
N PRO A 313 -4.16 7.25 -5.11
CA PRO A 313 -3.14 6.26 -5.43
C PRO A 313 -1.74 6.87 -5.36
N HIS A 314 -0.76 6.04 -5.02
CA HIS A 314 0.66 6.34 -5.04
C HIS A 314 0.96 7.72 -4.44
N HIS A 315 0.44 7.94 -3.23
CA HIS A 315 0.63 9.16 -2.42
C HIS A 315 0.24 10.48 -3.12
N GLY A 316 -0.63 10.39 -4.13
CA GLY A 316 -1.06 11.53 -4.94
C GLY A 316 -0.16 11.82 -6.14
N SER A 317 0.55 10.81 -6.64
CA SER A 317 1.31 10.91 -7.90
C SER A 317 0.40 11.21 -9.08
N ALA A 318 0.73 12.19 -9.88
CA ALA A 318 -0.03 12.55 -11.07
C ALA A 318 0.07 11.48 -12.18
N ASN A 319 1.13 10.65 -12.16
CA ASN A 319 1.28 9.52 -13.08
C ASN A 319 0.27 8.38 -12.82
N ASN A 320 -0.42 8.43 -11.69
CA ASN A 320 -1.38 7.40 -11.27
C ASN A 320 -2.83 7.88 -11.30
N ILE A 321 -3.10 9.15 -11.67
CA ILE A 321 -4.44 9.76 -11.64
C ILE A 321 -4.74 10.46 -12.96
N SER A 322 -5.77 9.99 -13.68
CA SER A 322 -6.26 10.62 -14.90
C SER A 322 -7.39 11.62 -14.63
N ASP A 323 -7.72 12.40 -15.65
CA ASP A 323 -8.91 13.26 -15.66
C ASP A 323 -10.19 12.43 -15.59
N ASP A 324 -10.24 11.29 -16.31
CA ASP A 324 -11.39 10.38 -16.32
C ASP A 324 -11.68 9.83 -14.91
N PHE A 325 -10.65 9.49 -14.14
CA PHE A 325 -10.82 9.07 -12.76
C PHE A 325 -11.40 10.19 -11.90
N VAL A 326 -10.82 11.39 -11.99
CA VAL A 326 -11.29 12.54 -11.20
C VAL A 326 -12.71 12.89 -11.56
N GLU A 327 -13.09 12.87 -12.85
CA GLU A 327 -14.45 13.16 -13.28
C GLU A 327 -15.46 12.11 -12.83
N ARG A 328 -15.09 10.84 -12.90
CA ARG A 328 -16.01 9.73 -12.60
C ARG A 328 -16.24 9.52 -11.12
N ILE A 329 -15.22 9.70 -10.28
CA ILE A 329 -15.30 9.43 -8.84
C ILE A 329 -15.80 10.67 -8.08
N GLU A 330 -16.87 10.50 -7.33
CA GLU A 330 -17.46 11.53 -6.47
C GLU A 330 -17.11 11.23 -5.01
N SER A 331 -16.43 12.15 -4.35
CA SER A 331 -16.13 12.09 -2.92
C SER A 331 -16.02 13.47 -2.33
N ASP A 332 -16.51 13.64 -1.12
CA ASP A 332 -16.26 14.83 -0.31
C ASP A 332 -15.00 14.72 0.55
N THR A 333 -14.35 13.55 0.55
CA THR A 333 -13.20 13.27 1.40
C THR A 333 -12.12 12.51 0.61
N TYR A 334 -10.97 13.15 0.45
CA TYR A 334 -9.77 12.56 -0.15
C TYR A 334 -8.67 12.45 0.90
N LEU A 335 -7.83 11.44 0.78
CA LEU A 335 -6.69 11.20 1.68
C LEU A 335 -5.39 11.08 0.88
N VAL A 336 -4.37 11.81 1.31
CA VAL A 336 -2.98 11.73 0.86
C VAL A 336 -2.10 11.37 2.06
N SER A 337 -1.29 10.36 1.92
CA SER A 337 -0.32 9.91 2.93
C SER A 337 1.09 10.02 2.35
N THR A 338 1.87 10.97 2.81
CA THR A 338 3.30 11.14 2.46
C THR A 338 3.89 12.35 3.21
N ASN A 339 5.20 12.30 3.52
CA ASN A 339 5.96 13.47 4.01
C ASN A 339 6.59 14.30 2.87
N SER A 340 6.50 13.84 1.61
CA SER A 340 7.06 14.49 0.41
C SER A 340 8.60 14.49 0.30
N GLU A 341 9.33 13.87 1.23
CA GLU A 341 10.80 14.00 1.27
C GLU A 341 11.51 13.20 0.17
N LYS A 342 11.08 11.97 -0.09
CA LYS A 342 11.78 11.07 -1.01
C LYS A 342 11.33 11.22 -2.46
N TYR A 343 10.02 11.19 -2.68
CA TYR A 343 9.44 11.15 -4.03
C TYR A 343 8.74 12.45 -4.42
N ASN A 344 8.78 13.45 -3.55
CA ASN A 344 8.15 14.76 -3.78
C ASN A 344 6.63 14.66 -4.12
N HIS A 345 5.92 13.63 -3.65
CA HIS A 345 4.46 13.56 -3.73
C HIS A 345 3.80 14.36 -2.60
N PRO A 346 2.51 14.73 -2.70
CA PRO A 346 1.67 14.62 -3.89
C PRO A 346 2.10 15.58 -4.99
N ASP A 347 1.85 15.25 -6.24
CA ASP A 347 2.06 16.19 -7.34
C ASP A 347 0.97 17.27 -7.31
N ILE A 348 1.37 18.49 -7.60
CA ILE A 348 0.44 19.63 -7.57
C ILE A 348 -0.62 19.50 -8.65
N GLU A 349 -0.29 18.87 -9.76
CA GLU A 349 -1.17 18.54 -10.87
C GLU A 349 -2.35 17.65 -10.40
N THR A 350 -2.10 16.68 -9.55
CA THR A 350 -3.16 15.86 -8.92
C THR A 350 -4.12 16.72 -8.09
N LEU A 351 -3.57 17.60 -7.26
CA LEU A 351 -4.37 18.49 -6.42
C LEU A 351 -5.16 19.48 -7.27
N ALA A 352 -4.55 20.00 -8.35
CA ALA A 352 -5.20 20.90 -9.29
C ALA A 352 -6.36 20.23 -10.05
N LYS A 353 -6.19 18.96 -10.49
CA LYS A 353 -7.28 18.20 -11.11
C LYS A 353 -8.49 18.08 -10.18
N ILE A 354 -8.27 17.72 -8.91
CA ILE A 354 -9.34 17.62 -7.91
C ILE A 354 -9.95 19.01 -7.62
N ALA A 355 -9.14 20.07 -7.56
CA ALA A 355 -9.61 21.42 -7.31
C ALA A 355 -10.48 21.93 -8.46
N CYS A 356 -10.10 21.69 -9.71
CA CYS A 356 -10.86 22.12 -10.91
C CYS A 356 -12.20 21.42 -11.05
N LYS A 357 -12.40 20.23 -10.50
CA LYS A 357 -13.68 19.55 -10.51
C LYS A 357 -14.70 20.34 -9.69
N ARG A 358 -15.70 20.92 -10.36
CA ARG A 358 -16.78 21.65 -9.70
C ARG A 358 -17.77 20.69 -9.05
N THR A 359 -18.09 20.95 -7.78
CA THR A 359 -19.03 20.16 -6.98
C THR A 359 -19.98 21.07 -6.20
N GLU A 360 -21.14 20.54 -5.83
CA GLU A 360 -22.09 21.24 -4.93
C GLU A 360 -21.73 21.08 -3.45
N TYR A 361 -20.72 20.26 -3.16
CA TYR A 361 -20.22 19.99 -1.83
C TYR A 361 -18.73 20.39 -1.70
N VAL A 362 -18.28 20.61 -0.47
CA VAL A 362 -16.86 20.91 -0.18
C VAL A 362 -16.07 19.63 -0.21
N LYS A 363 -15.08 19.57 -1.09
CA LYS A 363 -14.07 18.49 -1.12
C LYS A 363 -13.01 18.77 -0.09
N ARG A 364 -12.79 17.86 0.83
CA ARG A 364 -11.70 17.91 1.81
C ARG A 364 -10.59 16.97 1.43
N ILE A 365 -9.38 17.51 1.31
CA ILE A 365 -8.19 16.68 1.10
C ILE A 365 -7.42 16.66 2.42
N TYR A 366 -7.34 15.48 3.01
CA TYR A 366 -6.63 15.22 4.27
C TYR A 366 -5.20 14.81 3.98
N PHE A 367 -4.26 15.39 4.73
CA PHE A 367 -2.82 15.08 4.66
C PHE A 367 -2.36 14.66 6.06
N ASN A 368 -1.57 13.58 6.16
CA ASN A 368 -0.95 13.14 7.42
C ASN A 368 0.32 13.92 7.77
N TYR A 369 0.80 14.77 6.88
CA TYR A 369 1.90 15.71 7.10
C TYR A 369 1.57 17.09 6.55
N LYS A 370 2.18 18.10 7.15
CA LYS A 370 2.20 19.45 6.56
C LYS A 370 3.33 19.51 5.54
N ILE A 371 3.01 19.76 4.28
CA ILE A 371 3.92 19.77 3.15
C ILE A 371 3.98 21.19 2.58
N ASP A 372 5.18 21.78 2.50
CA ASP A 372 5.35 23.19 2.13
C ASP A 372 4.79 23.52 0.75
N LYS A 373 5.07 22.71 -0.27
CA LYS A 373 4.51 22.92 -1.63
C LYS A 373 3.00 22.83 -1.69
N VAL A 374 2.39 21.98 -0.84
CA VAL A 374 0.92 21.87 -0.72
C VAL A 374 0.37 23.13 -0.07
N ALA A 375 1.02 23.63 0.99
CA ALA A 375 0.65 24.87 1.63
C ALA A 375 0.82 26.11 0.70
N ASP A 376 1.79 26.08 -0.21
CA ASP A 376 1.94 27.10 -1.24
C ASP A 376 0.84 27.01 -2.31
N PHE A 377 0.47 25.80 -2.72
CA PHE A 377 -0.66 25.59 -3.63
C PHE A 377 -2.00 25.98 -2.99
N GLU A 378 -2.17 25.76 -1.71
CA GLU A 378 -3.36 26.18 -0.94
C GLU A 378 -3.62 27.70 -1.06
N LYS A 379 -2.55 28.51 -1.12
CA LYS A 379 -2.68 29.96 -1.35
C LYS A 379 -3.24 30.28 -2.75
N LYS A 380 -2.98 29.44 -3.76
CA LYS A 380 -3.52 29.64 -5.13
C LYS A 380 -5.00 29.32 -5.21
N ILE A 381 -5.47 28.32 -4.45
CA ILE A 381 -6.91 27.95 -4.41
C ILE A 381 -7.70 28.82 -3.41
N TYR A 382 -7.04 29.77 -2.75
CA TYR A 382 -7.71 30.69 -1.81
C TYR A 382 -8.87 31.43 -2.51
N GLY A 383 -10.07 31.29 -1.94
CA GLY A 383 -11.30 31.84 -2.51
C GLY A 383 -12.14 30.85 -3.31
N MET A 384 -11.65 29.64 -3.56
CA MET A 384 -12.50 28.52 -4.01
C MET A 384 -13.29 28.01 -2.80
N ASN A 385 -14.63 27.95 -2.93
CA ASN A 385 -15.51 27.60 -1.81
C ASN A 385 -15.83 26.09 -1.75
N ASP A 386 -15.40 25.33 -2.73
CA ASP A 386 -15.71 23.90 -2.90
C ASP A 386 -14.51 22.98 -2.64
N ILE A 387 -13.42 23.49 -2.04
CA ILE A 387 -12.24 22.68 -1.66
C ILE A 387 -11.61 23.22 -0.38
N GLU A 388 -11.15 22.29 0.46
CA GLU A 388 -10.50 22.57 1.74
C GLU A 388 -9.34 21.57 1.94
N PHE A 389 -8.18 22.06 2.41
CA PHE A 389 -7.05 21.22 2.80
C PHE A 389 -7.02 21.10 4.32
N VAL A 390 -6.87 19.86 4.81
CA VAL A 390 -6.89 19.53 6.23
C VAL A 390 -5.61 18.77 6.59
N TYR A 391 -4.79 19.35 7.45
CA TYR A 391 -3.58 18.70 7.94
C TYR A 391 -3.87 18.01 9.26
N LEU A 392 -3.76 16.68 9.27
CA LEU A 392 -3.96 15.86 10.45
C LEU A 392 -2.76 16.00 11.39
N GLY A 393 -3.02 16.36 12.65
CA GLY A 393 -2.04 16.24 13.71
C GLY A 393 -1.94 14.79 14.22
N GLU A 394 -0.88 14.50 14.99
CA GLU A 394 -0.71 13.18 15.60
C GLU A 394 -1.94 12.78 16.44
N GLY A 395 -2.44 11.57 16.20
CA GLY A 395 -3.65 11.05 16.86
C GLY A 395 -4.98 11.64 16.37
N GLN A 396 -4.98 12.56 15.41
CA GLN A 396 -6.22 13.03 14.79
C GLN A 396 -6.75 11.97 13.81
N LYS A 397 -8.07 11.89 13.72
CA LYS A 397 -8.78 10.90 12.92
C LYS A 397 -9.75 11.56 11.95
N ILE A 398 -10.02 10.89 10.84
CA ILE A 398 -11.14 11.21 9.96
C ILE A 398 -12.35 10.42 10.44
N TYR A 399 -13.48 11.08 10.56
CA TYR A 399 -14.73 10.51 11.05
C TYR A 399 -15.80 10.51 9.95
N LEU A 400 -16.39 9.33 9.67
CA LEU A 400 -17.39 9.15 8.62
C LEU A 400 -18.72 8.60 9.15
#